data_871f4143f013d4b6c56636ad0143546a
#
_entry.id   871f4143f013d4b6c56636ad0143546a
#
_cell.length_a   1.000
_cell.length_b   1.000
_cell.length_c   1.000
_cell.angle_alpha   90.00
_cell.angle_beta   90.00
_cell.angle_gamma   90.00
#
_symmetry.space_group_name_H-M   'P 1'
#
loop_
_entity.id
_entity.type
_entity.pdbx_description
1 polymer ?
#
loop_
_entity_poly.entity_id
_entity_poly.type
_entity_poly.pdbx_seq_one_letter_code
_entity_poly.pdbx_strand_id
1 'polypeptide(L)'
;AGCCHTFSADGRCVTLLKVLMSNCCVYDCAYCVNRRSNDTRRAAFTPQELADLTINFYRRNYIEGLFLSSGVLRNPDYTMEQMIRAIRILREEYRFNGYIHAKAIPGAAPELVEQLGLLADRLSCNIELPSEAGLRTLSPEKTKAAVLAPMRQIQVRSIQNKEELVKYRHTPKFAPAGQSTQMIIGATGESDYEIMAVTEALYQNFDLKRVFYSAFINVNQDPAMTQASLTPPLRREHRLYQADFLLRFYGFQAKELLTEKRPFFNTCLLYTSPS
;
A
#
# COMPACT_ATOMS: atom_id res chain seq x y z
N ALA A 1 6.31 -4.82 -14.18
CA ALA A 1 5.22 -5.77 -14.00
C ALA A 1 5.80 -7.11 -13.50
N GLY A 2 5.04 -7.83 -12.69
CA GLY A 2 5.43 -9.14 -12.16
C GLY A 2 4.28 -9.77 -11.41
N CYS A 3 4.49 -10.96 -10.87
CA CYS A 3 3.52 -11.63 -10.02
C CYS A 3 3.85 -11.39 -8.55
N CYS A 4 2.82 -11.26 -7.73
CA CYS A 4 2.92 -11.23 -6.27
C CYS A 4 1.80 -12.06 -5.66
N HIS A 5 1.93 -12.36 -4.37
CA HIS A 5 0.94 -13.15 -3.65
C HIS A 5 0.29 -12.32 -2.55
N THR A 6 -0.99 -12.58 -2.31
CA THR A 6 -1.75 -11.99 -1.19
C THR A 6 -2.73 -13.01 -0.64
N PHE A 7 -3.32 -12.70 0.52
CA PHE A 7 -4.40 -13.52 1.07
C PHE A 7 -5.74 -12.84 0.83
N SER A 8 -6.69 -13.59 0.29
CA SER A 8 -8.08 -13.16 0.14
C SER A 8 -8.80 -13.12 1.50
N ALA A 9 -10.04 -12.64 1.53
CA ALA A 9 -10.80 -12.51 2.76
C ALA A 9 -11.08 -13.87 3.45
N ASP A 10 -11.13 -14.95 2.69
CA ASP A 10 -11.31 -16.33 3.15
C ASP A 10 -9.99 -17.05 3.50
N GLY A 11 -8.86 -16.35 3.49
CA GLY A 11 -7.54 -16.87 3.87
C GLY A 11 -6.80 -17.62 2.77
N ARG A 12 -7.35 -17.77 1.55
CA ARG A 12 -6.63 -18.40 0.44
C ARG A 12 -5.50 -17.49 -0.07
N CYS A 13 -4.36 -18.10 -0.38
CA CYS A 13 -3.27 -17.41 -1.08
C CYS A 13 -3.62 -17.28 -2.56
N VAL A 14 -3.61 -16.06 -3.08
CA VAL A 14 -3.93 -15.75 -4.48
C VAL A 14 -2.76 -15.09 -5.18
N THR A 15 -2.52 -15.50 -6.41
CA THR A 15 -1.47 -14.95 -7.28
C THR A 15 -2.01 -13.76 -8.06
N LEU A 16 -1.36 -12.61 -7.91
CA LEU A 16 -1.79 -11.35 -8.53
C LEU A 16 -0.81 -10.89 -9.62
N LEU A 17 -1.31 -10.41 -10.73
CA LEU A 17 -0.56 -9.56 -11.64
C LEU A 17 -0.34 -8.21 -10.96
N LYS A 18 0.91 -7.92 -10.55
CA LYS A 18 1.28 -6.61 -10.03
C LYS A 18 1.75 -5.71 -11.15
N VAL A 19 1.01 -4.64 -11.40
CA VAL A 19 1.26 -3.73 -12.52
C VAL A 19 1.08 -2.28 -12.12
N LEU A 20 1.92 -1.41 -12.73
CA LEU A 20 1.70 0.03 -12.75
C LEU A 20 0.92 0.36 -14.02
N MET A 21 -0.22 1.05 -13.87
CA MET A 21 -0.95 1.58 -15.02
C MET A 21 -0.07 2.57 -15.80
N SER A 22 0.68 3.40 -15.07
CA SER A 22 1.68 4.28 -15.67
C SER A 22 2.86 4.50 -14.73
N ASN A 23 4.07 4.61 -15.29
CA ASN A 23 5.24 5.14 -14.59
C ASN A 23 5.51 6.62 -14.90
N CYS A 24 4.68 7.27 -15.70
CA CYS A 24 4.66 8.73 -15.79
C CYS A 24 4.10 9.29 -14.48
N CYS A 25 4.84 10.17 -13.82
CA CYS A 25 4.41 10.75 -12.56
C CYS A 25 4.71 12.25 -12.55
N VAL A 26 3.76 13.04 -12.07
CA VAL A 26 3.94 14.49 -11.87
C VAL A 26 4.66 14.81 -10.56
N TYR A 27 4.78 13.84 -9.63
CA TYR A 27 5.46 14.00 -8.36
C TYR A 27 6.95 13.70 -8.47
N ASP A 28 7.72 14.32 -7.58
CA ASP A 28 9.18 14.19 -7.55
C ASP A 28 9.70 13.60 -6.23
N CYS A 29 9.06 12.54 -5.74
CA CYS A 29 9.44 11.88 -4.50
C CYS A 29 10.89 11.34 -4.57
N ALA A 30 11.78 11.79 -3.69
CA ALA A 30 13.21 11.48 -3.70
C ALA A 30 13.51 9.97 -3.67
N TYR A 31 12.66 9.17 -3.01
CA TYR A 31 12.80 7.72 -2.89
C TYR A 31 12.29 6.92 -4.11
N CYS A 32 11.65 7.57 -5.08
CA CYS A 32 10.94 6.86 -6.15
C CYS A 32 11.74 6.83 -7.45
N VAL A 33 11.94 5.64 -8.02
CA VAL A 33 12.59 5.47 -9.33
C VAL A 33 11.82 6.15 -10.47
N ASN A 34 10.49 6.26 -10.33
CA ASN A 34 9.60 6.87 -11.32
C ASN A 34 9.31 8.36 -11.04
N ARG A 35 10.12 9.02 -10.21
CA ARG A 35 9.99 10.47 -9.96
C ARG A 35 10.11 11.26 -11.26
N ARG A 36 9.47 12.43 -11.30
CA ARG A 36 9.42 13.28 -12.50
C ARG A 36 10.80 13.59 -13.08
N SER A 37 11.78 13.91 -12.22
CA SER A 37 13.12 14.34 -12.62
C SER A 37 14.03 13.21 -13.12
N ASN A 38 13.66 11.93 -12.94
CA ASN A 38 14.47 10.83 -13.44
C ASN A 38 14.27 10.61 -14.93
N ASP A 39 15.38 10.41 -15.65
CA ASP A 39 15.40 10.02 -17.05
C ASP A 39 15.16 8.48 -17.17
N THR A 40 13.92 8.07 -16.91
CA THR A 40 13.48 6.69 -17.07
C THR A 40 12.51 6.58 -18.24
N ARG A 41 12.60 5.47 -19.00
CA ARG A 41 11.63 5.20 -20.06
C ARG A 41 10.21 5.23 -19.50
N ARG A 42 9.37 6.11 -20.07
CA ARG A 42 7.99 6.31 -19.62
C ARG A 42 7.02 5.52 -20.49
N ALA A 43 6.03 4.91 -19.83
CA ALA A 43 4.94 4.19 -20.48
C ALA A 43 3.65 4.32 -19.65
N ALA A 44 2.53 4.24 -20.33
CA ALA A 44 1.21 4.19 -19.71
C ALA A 44 0.34 3.22 -20.49
N PHE A 45 -0.42 2.41 -19.78
CA PHE A 45 -1.51 1.63 -20.35
C PHE A 45 -2.75 2.50 -20.48
N THR A 46 -3.48 2.34 -21.56
CA THR A 46 -4.87 2.74 -21.58
C THR A 46 -5.69 1.80 -20.68
N PRO A 47 -6.85 2.22 -20.17
CA PRO A 47 -7.75 1.34 -19.42
C PRO A 47 -8.07 0.02 -20.13
N GLN A 48 -8.27 0.08 -21.44
CA GLN A 48 -8.58 -1.10 -22.26
C GLN A 48 -7.37 -2.06 -22.33
N GLU A 49 -6.19 -1.57 -22.68
CA GLU A 49 -4.97 -2.40 -22.76
C GLU A 49 -4.68 -3.12 -21.44
N LEU A 50 -4.87 -2.42 -20.32
CA LEU A 50 -4.65 -3.02 -18.98
C LEU A 50 -5.70 -4.10 -18.69
N ALA A 51 -6.96 -3.85 -19.03
CA ALA A 51 -8.03 -4.83 -18.86
C ALA A 51 -7.79 -6.06 -19.74
N ASP A 52 -7.42 -5.86 -21.02
CA ASP A 52 -7.12 -6.93 -21.97
C ASP A 52 -5.94 -7.79 -21.50
N LEU A 53 -4.87 -7.16 -21.04
CA LEU A 53 -3.72 -7.85 -20.48
C LEU A 53 -4.13 -8.72 -19.28
N THR A 54 -4.88 -8.14 -18.34
CA THR A 54 -5.29 -8.82 -17.12
C THR A 54 -6.19 -10.01 -17.41
N ILE A 55 -7.23 -9.83 -18.25
CA ILE A 55 -8.17 -10.91 -18.56
C ILE A 55 -7.51 -12.05 -19.36
N ASN A 56 -6.55 -11.74 -20.21
CA ASN A 56 -5.81 -12.74 -20.96
C ASN A 56 -4.93 -13.61 -20.03
N PHE A 57 -4.24 -13.02 -19.06
CA PHE A 57 -3.48 -13.78 -18.07
C PHE A 57 -4.39 -14.62 -17.16
N TYR A 58 -5.53 -14.07 -16.77
CA TYR A 58 -6.52 -14.77 -15.95
C TYR A 58 -7.10 -16.00 -16.65
N ARG A 59 -7.54 -15.85 -17.91
CA ARG A 59 -8.09 -16.94 -18.72
C ARG A 59 -7.09 -18.07 -18.96
N ARG A 60 -5.80 -17.75 -18.98
CA ARG A 60 -4.70 -18.73 -19.09
C ARG A 60 -4.25 -19.32 -17.76
N ASN A 61 -4.94 -19.01 -16.66
CA ASN A 61 -4.59 -19.44 -15.30
C ASN A 61 -3.18 -19.04 -14.83
N TYR A 62 -2.61 -17.96 -15.36
CA TYR A 62 -1.33 -17.44 -14.90
C TYR A 62 -1.48 -16.60 -13.63
N ILE A 63 -2.65 -16.01 -13.41
CA ILE A 63 -3.00 -15.19 -12.26
C ILE A 63 -4.42 -15.49 -11.79
N GLU A 64 -4.68 -15.20 -10.52
CA GLU A 64 -6.00 -15.25 -9.89
C GLU A 64 -6.57 -13.85 -9.63
N GLY A 65 -5.76 -12.81 -9.82
CA GLY A 65 -6.18 -11.44 -9.59
C GLY A 65 -5.21 -10.39 -10.11
N LEU A 66 -5.56 -9.14 -9.81
CA LEU A 66 -4.84 -7.94 -10.21
C LEU A 66 -4.42 -7.13 -8.98
N PHE A 67 -3.16 -6.69 -8.92
CA PHE A 67 -2.71 -5.63 -8.03
C PHE A 67 -2.37 -4.39 -8.85
N LEU A 68 -3.28 -3.40 -8.84
CA LEU A 68 -3.17 -2.20 -9.63
C LEU A 68 -2.67 -1.01 -8.82
N SER A 69 -1.65 -0.36 -9.33
CA SER A 69 -1.12 0.92 -8.86
C SER A 69 -0.77 1.82 -10.04
N SER A 70 -0.42 3.08 -9.79
CA SER A 70 0.01 4.00 -10.84
C SER A 70 0.97 5.07 -10.28
N GLY A 71 1.84 5.61 -11.13
CA GLY A 71 2.34 6.96 -10.96
C GLY A 71 1.19 7.95 -11.16
N VAL A 72 1.31 9.16 -10.62
CA VAL A 72 0.26 10.19 -10.72
C VAL A 72 0.35 10.88 -12.06
N LEU A 73 -0.59 10.54 -12.96
CA LEU A 73 -0.76 11.19 -14.26
C LEU A 73 -1.51 12.52 -14.06
N ARG A 74 -1.08 13.59 -14.64
CA ARG A 74 -1.72 14.92 -14.58
C ARG A 74 -2.07 15.38 -13.15
N ASN A 75 -2.99 14.68 -12.48
CA ASN A 75 -3.42 14.89 -11.10
C ASN A 75 -3.96 13.59 -10.48
N PRO A 76 -4.21 13.55 -9.15
CA PRO A 76 -4.75 12.38 -8.47
C PRO A 76 -6.08 11.89 -9.01
N ASP A 77 -7.03 12.79 -9.27
CA ASP A 77 -8.38 12.44 -9.73
C ASP A 77 -8.36 11.79 -11.11
N TYR A 78 -7.70 12.40 -12.07
CA TYR A 78 -7.53 11.82 -13.40
C TYR A 78 -6.92 10.42 -13.35
N THR A 79 -5.91 10.23 -12.49
CA THR A 79 -5.26 8.93 -12.32
C THR A 79 -6.22 7.89 -11.76
N MET A 80 -6.99 8.25 -10.73
CA MET A 80 -8.00 7.39 -10.13
C MET A 80 -9.10 7.03 -11.13
N GLU A 81 -9.59 8.00 -11.92
CA GLU A 81 -10.58 7.76 -12.96
C GLU A 81 -10.11 6.74 -14.00
N GLN A 82 -8.85 6.84 -14.45
CA GLN A 82 -8.29 5.86 -15.40
C GLN A 82 -8.19 4.46 -14.77
N MET A 83 -7.75 4.37 -13.51
CA MET A 83 -7.70 3.10 -12.78
C MET A 83 -9.09 2.49 -12.59
N ILE A 84 -10.07 3.30 -12.18
CA ILE A 84 -11.47 2.89 -12.03
C ILE A 84 -12.04 2.40 -13.36
N ARG A 85 -11.77 3.12 -14.45
CA ARG A 85 -12.22 2.72 -15.80
C ARG A 85 -11.67 1.34 -16.19
N ALA A 86 -10.39 1.08 -15.96
CA ALA A 86 -9.79 -0.23 -16.24
C ALA A 86 -10.44 -1.36 -15.43
N ILE A 87 -10.66 -1.12 -14.12
CA ILE A 87 -11.31 -2.10 -13.25
C ILE A 87 -12.78 -2.30 -13.62
N ARG A 88 -13.47 -1.24 -14.04
CA ARG A 88 -14.87 -1.32 -14.50
C ARG A 88 -15.00 -2.16 -15.77
N ILE A 89 -14.13 -1.97 -16.76
CA ILE A 89 -14.05 -2.84 -17.93
C ILE A 89 -13.89 -4.32 -17.52
N LEU A 90 -12.97 -4.59 -16.58
CA LEU A 90 -12.77 -5.94 -16.06
C LEU A 90 -14.05 -6.51 -15.41
N ARG A 91 -14.70 -5.76 -14.51
CA ARG A 91 -15.86 -6.24 -13.76
C ARG A 91 -17.12 -6.34 -14.61
N GLU A 92 -17.43 -5.31 -15.41
CA GLU A 92 -18.71 -5.17 -16.11
C GLU A 92 -18.68 -5.82 -17.49
N GLU A 93 -17.62 -5.59 -18.29
CA GLU A 93 -17.53 -6.11 -19.65
C GLU A 93 -16.96 -7.53 -19.71
N TYR A 94 -15.84 -7.77 -19.01
CA TYR A 94 -15.18 -9.09 -19.01
C TYR A 94 -15.69 -10.03 -17.92
N ARG A 95 -16.57 -9.56 -17.02
CA ARG A 95 -17.11 -10.32 -15.88
C ARG A 95 -16.02 -11.00 -15.08
N PHE A 96 -14.93 -10.28 -14.86
CA PHE A 96 -13.77 -10.75 -14.12
C PHE A 96 -14.12 -10.95 -12.64
N ASN A 97 -14.08 -12.19 -12.17
CA ASN A 97 -14.37 -12.58 -10.80
C ASN A 97 -13.11 -12.78 -9.95
N GLY A 98 -11.91 -12.50 -10.51
CA GLY A 98 -10.66 -12.58 -9.79
C GLY A 98 -10.50 -11.48 -8.73
N TYR A 99 -9.54 -11.66 -7.85
CA TYR A 99 -9.25 -10.73 -6.77
C TYR A 99 -8.65 -9.42 -7.31
N ILE A 100 -9.12 -8.28 -6.83
CA ILE A 100 -8.57 -6.96 -7.18
C ILE A 100 -8.09 -6.24 -5.93
N HIS A 101 -6.78 -5.96 -5.89
CA HIS A 101 -6.16 -5.04 -4.94
C HIS A 101 -5.79 -3.76 -5.68
N ALA A 102 -6.36 -2.64 -5.29
CA ALA A 102 -6.07 -1.35 -5.91
C ALA A 102 -5.46 -0.36 -4.90
N LYS A 103 -4.48 0.43 -5.37
CA LYS A 103 -3.93 1.53 -4.59
C LYS A 103 -4.75 2.80 -4.81
N ALA A 104 -5.36 3.32 -3.76
CA ALA A 104 -5.94 4.65 -3.76
C ALA A 104 -4.83 5.70 -3.89
N ILE A 105 -5.01 6.65 -4.77
CA ILE A 105 -4.04 7.74 -5.00
C ILE A 105 -4.26 8.82 -3.94
N PRO A 106 -3.24 9.17 -3.15
CA PRO A 106 -3.35 10.23 -2.15
C PRO A 106 -3.78 11.57 -2.77
N GLY A 107 -4.77 12.23 -2.17
CA GLY A 107 -5.29 13.50 -2.66
C GLY A 107 -6.37 13.38 -3.72
N ALA A 108 -6.79 12.17 -4.11
CA ALA A 108 -7.95 11.97 -4.97
C ALA A 108 -9.27 12.29 -4.24
N ALA A 109 -10.27 12.71 -5.00
CA ALA A 109 -11.60 13.03 -4.48
C ALA A 109 -12.25 11.84 -3.75
N PRO A 110 -12.97 12.08 -2.64
CA PRO A 110 -13.60 11.02 -1.85
C PRO A 110 -14.55 10.12 -2.66
N GLU A 111 -15.25 10.68 -3.63
CA GLU A 111 -16.17 9.97 -4.52
C GLU A 111 -15.46 8.91 -5.37
N LEU A 112 -14.22 9.19 -5.76
CA LEU A 112 -13.40 8.23 -6.51
C LEU A 112 -12.89 7.11 -5.62
N VAL A 113 -12.58 7.40 -4.36
CA VAL A 113 -12.22 6.37 -3.37
C VAL A 113 -13.39 5.43 -3.11
N GLU A 114 -14.63 5.99 -3.00
CA GLU A 114 -15.86 5.20 -2.87
C GLU A 114 -16.06 4.28 -4.08
N GLN A 115 -15.99 4.82 -5.30
CA GLN A 115 -16.16 4.03 -6.53
C GLN A 115 -15.11 2.91 -6.61
N LEU A 116 -13.85 3.21 -6.27
CA LEU A 116 -12.78 2.21 -6.29
C LEU A 116 -13.05 1.09 -5.27
N GLY A 117 -13.55 1.43 -4.08
CA GLY A 117 -13.86 0.49 -3.02
C GLY A 117 -15.02 -0.47 -3.35
N LEU A 118 -15.98 -0.02 -4.15
CA LEU A 118 -17.08 -0.87 -4.64
C LEU A 118 -16.64 -1.86 -5.72
N LEU A 119 -15.53 -1.61 -6.39
CA LEU A 119 -15.01 -2.44 -7.48
C LEU A 119 -13.87 -3.37 -7.04
N ALA A 120 -13.12 -3.00 -6.01
CA ALA A 120 -11.94 -3.71 -5.53
C ALA A 120 -12.24 -4.55 -4.28
N ASP A 121 -11.53 -5.67 -4.15
CA ASP A 121 -11.60 -6.51 -2.95
C ASP A 121 -10.79 -5.95 -1.79
N ARG A 122 -9.65 -5.31 -2.09
CA ARG A 122 -8.80 -4.62 -1.11
C ARG A 122 -8.34 -3.27 -1.64
N LEU A 123 -8.33 -2.30 -0.74
CA LEU A 123 -7.71 -1.01 -0.99
C LEU A 123 -6.41 -0.84 -0.21
N SER A 124 -5.49 -0.07 -0.75
CA SER A 124 -4.34 0.40 0.02
C SER A 124 -4.05 1.87 -0.29
N CYS A 125 -3.69 2.60 0.76
CA CYS A 125 -3.12 3.94 0.65
C CYS A 125 -1.79 3.91 1.39
N ASN A 126 -0.68 4.13 0.68
CA ASN A 126 0.63 4.03 1.30
C ASN A 126 0.95 5.29 2.09
N ILE A 127 1.36 5.12 3.36
CA ILE A 127 1.87 6.23 4.15
C ILE A 127 3.31 6.58 3.77
N GLU A 128 3.99 5.69 3.07
CA GLU A 128 5.36 5.78 2.56
C GLU A 128 6.41 5.91 3.66
N LEU A 129 6.35 6.94 4.50
CA LEU A 129 7.33 7.22 5.55
C LEU A 129 6.65 7.28 6.92
N PRO A 130 7.34 6.83 8.00
CA PRO A 130 6.77 6.81 9.35
C PRO A 130 6.49 8.20 9.90
N SER A 131 7.36 9.18 9.57
CA SER A 131 7.28 10.55 10.09
C SER A 131 6.75 11.56 9.07
N GLU A 132 6.08 12.59 9.56
CA GLU A 132 5.66 13.72 8.74
C GLU A 132 6.85 14.55 8.25
N ALA A 133 7.89 14.66 9.07
CA ALA A 133 9.12 15.36 8.70
C ALA A 133 9.81 14.66 7.52
N GLY A 134 9.93 13.33 7.57
CA GLY A 134 10.46 12.53 6.47
C GLY A 134 9.62 12.70 5.19
N LEU A 135 8.29 12.62 5.31
CA LEU A 135 7.40 12.79 4.17
C LEU A 135 7.56 14.18 3.53
N ARG A 136 7.59 15.23 4.34
CA ARG A 136 7.79 16.61 3.85
C ARG A 136 9.14 16.82 3.15
N THR A 137 10.18 16.16 3.64
CA THR A 137 11.53 16.26 3.06
C THR A 137 11.64 15.47 1.75
N LEU A 138 11.14 14.23 1.73
CA LEU A 138 11.36 13.32 0.60
C LEU A 138 10.20 13.26 -0.41
N SER A 139 9.06 13.81 -0.08
CA SER A 139 7.86 13.83 -0.94
C SER A 139 7.00 15.06 -0.67
N PRO A 140 7.48 16.28 -0.96
CA PRO A 140 6.83 17.53 -0.57
C PRO A 140 5.43 17.73 -1.19
N GLU A 141 5.14 17.06 -2.30
CA GLU A 141 3.82 17.07 -2.93
C GLU A 141 2.77 16.21 -2.18
N LYS A 142 3.20 15.38 -1.23
CA LYS A 142 2.31 14.53 -0.43
C LYS A 142 2.22 15.06 0.99
N THR A 143 1.03 15.47 1.42
CA THR A 143 0.80 15.83 2.81
C THR A 143 0.33 14.61 3.61
N LYS A 144 0.62 14.58 4.91
CA LYS A 144 0.10 13.55 5.82
C LYS A 144 -1.43 13.46 5.76
N ALA A 145 -2.10 14.62 5.68
CA ALA A 145 -3.56 14.69 5.56
C ALA A 145 -4.06 14.01 4.27
N ALA A 146 -3.42 14.29 3.12
CA ALA A 146 -3.79 13.68 1.83
C ALA A 146 -3.63 12.14 1.83
N VAL A 147 -2.71 11.61 2.65
CA VAL A 147 -2.51 10.17 2.79
C VAL A 147 -3.48 9.54 3.78
N LEU A 148 -3.74 10.19 4.92
CA LEU A 148 -4.58 9.63 5.98
C LEU A 148 -6.09 9.79 5.70
N ALA A 149 -6.50 10.81 4.93
CA ALA A 149 -7.91 11.03 4.62
C ALA A 149 -8.56 9.84 3.89
N PRO A 150 -7.99 9.30 2.80
CA PRO A 150 -8.54 8.10 2.16
C PRO A 150 -8.57 6.88 3.10
N MET A 151 -7.55 6.71 3.95
CA MET A 151 -7.52 5.60 4.92
C MET A 151 -8.68 5.69 5.92
N ARG A 152 -8.97 6.90 6.42
CA ARG A 152 -10.12 7.15 7.32
C ARG A 152 -11.44 6.91 6.61
N GLN A 153 -11.57 7.39 5.37
CA GLN A 153 -12.77 7.17 4.57
C GLN A 153 -13.02 5.67 4.35
N ILE A 154 -11.98 4.91 3.95
CA ILE A 154 -12.10 3.47 3.73
C ILE A 154 -12.52 2.75 5.02
N GLN A 155 -11.96 3.14 6.18
CA GLN A 155 -12.35 2.59 7.47
C GLN A 155 -13.83 2.83 7.77
N VAL A 156 -14.28 4.09 7.74
CA VAL A 156 -15.66 4.47 8.05
C VAL A 156 -16.63 3.75 7.11
N ARG A 157 -16.34 3.78 5.81
CA ARG A 157 -17.20 3.14 4.80
C ARG A 157 -17.23 1.61 4.93
N SER A 158 -16.10 0.98 5.28
CA SER A 158 -16.06 -0.47 5.54
C SER A 158 -16.91 -0.87 6.75
N ILE A 159 -16.92 -0.07 7.81
CA ILE A 159 -17.77 -0.30 8.99
C ILE A 159 -19.23 -0.16 8.59
N GLN A 160 -19.61 0.94 7.94
CA GLN A 160 -20.99 1.17 7.46
C GLN A 160 -21.46 0.03 6.53
N ASN A 161 -20.61 -0.40 5.62
CA ASN A 161 -20.96 -1.49 4.68
C ASN A 161 -21.20 -2.83 5.40
N LYS A 162 -20.44 -3.14 6.47
CA LYS A 162 -20.72 -4.33 7.30
C LYS A 162 -22.11 -4.25 7.95
N GLU A 163 -22.52 -3.09 8.45
CA GLU A 163 -23.84 -2.87 9.04
C GLU A 163 -24.95 -2.94 7.98
N GLU A 164 -24.73 -2.35 6.80
CA GLU A 164 -25.65 -2.41 5.68
C GLU A 164 -25.88 -3.86 5.21
N LEU A 165 -24.80 -4.66 5.10
CA LEU A 165 -24.87 -6.08 4.71
C LEU A 165 -25.69 -6.94 5.69
N VAL A 166 -25.71 -6.58 6.98
CA VAL A 166 -26.56 -7.24 7.97
C VAL A 166 -28.05 -6.92 7.72
N LYS A 167 -28.33 -5.66 7.35
CA LYS A 167 -29.71 -5.18 7.14
C LYS A 167 -30.27 -5.53 5.76
N TYR A 168 -29.43 -5.48 4.74
CA TYR A 168 -29.83 -5.59 3.33
C TYR A 168 -28.98 -6.62 2.58
N ARG A 169 -29.56 -7.74 2.23
CA ARG A 169 -28.89 -8.91 1.62
C ARG A 169 -28.17 -8.61 0.30
N HIS A 170 -28.62 -7.61 -0.45
CA HIS A 170 -28.11 -7.29 -1.79
C HIS A 170 -27.23 -6.04 -1.83
N THR A 171 -26.81 -5.51 -0.67
CA THR A 171 -25.89 -4.37 -0.63
C THR A 171 -24.57 -4.71 -1.34
N PRO A 172 -24.07 -3.85 -2.24
CA PRO A 172 -22.75 -4.02 -2.81
C PRO A 172 -21.66 -4.07 -1.72
N LYS A 173 -20.71 -4.97 -1.88
CA LYS A 173 -19.58 -5.06 -0.94
C LYS A 173 -18.57 -3.95 -1.21
N PHE A 174 -18.13 -3.30 -0.15
CA PHE A 174 -17.07 -2.29 -0.20
C PHE A 174 -15.77 -2.87 0.35
N ALA A 175 -14.74 -3.02 -0.49
CA ALA A 175 -13.41 -3.53 -0.12
C ALA A 175 -13.44 -4.68 0.92
N PRO A 176 -14.09 -5.82 0.63
CA PRO A 176 -14.39 -6.86 1.64
C PRO A 176 -13.14 -7.47 2.29
N ALA A 177 -11.98 -7.43 1.63
CA ALA A 177 -10.70 -7.84 2.21
C ALA A 177 -9.99 -6.70 2.99
N GLY A 178 -10.67 -5.57 3.19
CA GLY A 178 -10.21 -4.44 3.99
C GLY A 178 -9.12 -3.60 3.35
N GLN A 179 -8.40 -2.85 4.18
CA GLN A 179 -7.32 -1.98 3.73
C GLN A 179 -5.95 -2.37 4.26
N SER A 180 -4.93 -1.92 3.56
CA SER A 180 -3.53 -2.07 3.95
C SER A 180 -2.74 -0.81 3.62
N THR A 181 -1.52 -0.70 4.18
CA THR A 181 -0.58 0.37 3.88
C THR A 181 0.83 -0.17 3.71
N GLN A 182 1.76 0.67 3.27
CA GLN A 182 3.17 0.33 3.15
C GLN A 182 4.03 1.46 3.67
N MET A 183 5.12 1.08 4.38
CA MET A 183 6.20 1.96 4.82
C MET A 183 7.51 1.57 4.15
N ILE A 184 8.30 2.58 3.82
CA ILE A 184 9.68 2.44 3.33
C ILE A 184 10.59 2.50 4.55
N ILE A 185 11.49 1.51 4.68
CA ILE A 185 12.38 1.36 5.83
C ILE A 185 13.80 1.69 5.44
N GLY A 186 14.40 2.65 6.17
CA GLY A 186 15.79 3.06 5.95
C GLY A 186 15.98 4.15 4.89
N ALA A 187 14.92 4.81 4.45
CA ALA A 187 14.99 6.03 3.66
C ALA A 187 15.23 7.28 4.53
N THR A 188 14.83 7.21 5.77
CA THR A 188 14.90 8.25 6.80
C THR A 188 15.45 7.64 8.10
N GLY A 189 15.73 8.46 9.10
CA GLY A 189 16.47 8.07 10.31
C GLY A 189 15.62 7.43 11.43
N GLU A 190 14.32 7.16 11.20
CA GLU A 190 13.45 6.63 12.23
C GLU A 190 13.93 5.27 12.76
N SER A 191 13.81 5.11 14.07
CA SER A 191 14.09 3.87 14.77
C SER A 191 13.00 2.82 14.56
N ASP A 192 13.31 1.54 14.87
CA ASP A 192 12.31 0.48 14.83
C ASP A 192 11.19 0.70 15.85
N TYR A 193 11.51 1.33 17.00
CA TYR A 193 10.52 1.70 18.01
C TYR A 193 9.49 2.69 17.46
N GLU A 194 9.94 3.75 16.79
CA GLU A 194 9.05 4.72 16.16
C GLU A 194 8.20 4.08 15.05
N ILE A 195 8.80 3.22 14.23
CA ILE A 195 8.10 2.48 13.17
C ILE A 195 7.01 1.59 13.76
N MET A 196 7.34 0.83 14.84
CA MET A 196 6.37 -0.05 15.49
C MET A 196 5.27 0.70 16.22
N ALA A 197 5.58 1.85 16.83
CA ALA A 197 4.57 2.72 17.46
C ALA A 197 3.59 3.29 16.42
N VAL A 198 4.09 3.73 15.26
CA VAL A 198 3.24 4.16 14.14
C VAL A 198 2.41 2.99 13.62
N THR A 199 2.99 1.82 13.48
CA THR A 199 2.29 0.60 13.03
C THR A 199 1.14 0.25 13.99
N GLU A 200 1.39 0.23 15.29
CA GLU A 200 0.36 -0.02 16.31
C GLU A 200 -0.78 1.00 16.23
N ALA A 201 -0.44 2.29 16.15
CA ALA A 201 -1.43 3.36 15.99
C ALA A 201 -2.26 3.22 14.71
N LEU A 202 -1.66 2.76 13.61
CA LEU A 202 -2.37 2.52 12.35
C LEU A 202 -3.36 1.35 12.48
N TYR A 203 -3.00 0.26 13.14
CA TYR A 203 -3.93 -0.85 13.40
C TYR A 203 -5.10 -0.41 14.28
N GLN A 204 -4.82 0.32 15.36
CA GLN A 204 -5.84 0.78 16.31
C GLN A 204 -6.81 1.81 15.68
N ASN A 205 -6.31 2.71 14.84
CA ASN A 205 -7.08 3.85 14.37
C ASN A 205 -7.72 3.69 12.98
N PHE A 206 -7.28 2.72 12.16
CA PHE A 206 -7.73 2.60 10.76
C PHE A 206 -8.24 1.22 10.37
N ASP A 207 -8.39 0.26 11.28
CA ASP A 207 -8.79 -1.14 10.99
C ASP A 207 -7.97 -1.76 9.84
N LEU A 208 -6.66 -1.50 9.81
CA LEU A 208 -5.79 -2.05 8.79
C LEU A 208 -5.69 -3.58 8.93
N LYS A 209 -5.67 -4.27 7.81
CA LYS A 209 -5.40 -5.72 7.80
C LYS A 209 -3.91 -6.02 7.79
N ARG A 210 -3.10 -5.12 7.22
CA ARG A 210 -1.64 -5.28 7.20
C ARG A 210 -0.92 -3.95 6.93
N VAL A 211 0.21 -3.79 7.60
CA VAL A 211 1.26 -2.85 7.24
C VAL A 211 2.35 -3.62 6.51
N PHE A 212 2.76 -3.16 5.33
CA PHE A 212 3.88 -3.71 4.58
C PHE A 212 5.11 -2.85 4.83
N TYR A 213 6.24 -3.50 5.09
CA TYR A 213 7.54 -2.86 5.20
C TYR A 213 8.32 -3.13 3.93
N SER A 214 9.06 -2.15 3.43
CA SER A 214 9.88 -2.29 2.24
C SER A 214 11.25 -1.68 2.51
N ALA A 215 12.27 -2.51 2.52
CA ALA A 215 13.65 -2.05 2.63
C ALA A 215 13.97 -1.09 1.48
N PHE A 216 14.48 0.08 1.83
CA PHE A 216 14.81 1.11 0.87
C PHE A 216 16.04 0.73 0.04
N ILE A 217 15.93 0.93 -1.27
CA ILE A 217 17.05 0.80 -2.21
C ILE A 217 17.32 2.20 -2.78
N ASN A 218 18.47 2.78 -2.45
CA ASN A 218 18.83 4.13 -2.88
C ASN A 218 19.29 4.16 -4.34
N VAL A 219 18.34 4.14 -5.26
CA VAL A 219 18.60 4.15 -6.71
C VAL A 219 18.88 5.56 -7.24
N ASN A 220 18.37 6.61 -6.58
CA ASN A 220 18.43 7.98 -7.08
C ASN A 220 19.66 8.75 -6.58
N GLN A 221 20.27 8.31 -5.46
CA GLN A 221 21.37 9.01 -4.79
C GLN A 221 21.06 10.52 -4.53
N ASP A 222 19.79 10.80 -4.19
CA ASP A 222 19.31 12.17 -4.01
C ASP A 222 19.97 12.82 -2.79
N PRO A 223 20.48 14.06 -2.90
CA PRO A 223 21.12 14.77 -1.78
C PRO A 223 20.21 14.98 -0.56
N ALA A 224 18.89 15.01 -0.73
CA ALA A 224 17.93 15.11 0.39
C ALA A 224 17.89 13.85 1.26
N MET A 225 18.48 12.75 0.80
CA MET A 225 18.44 11.45 1.50
C MET A 225 19.68 11.23 2.36
N THR A 226 20.02 12.20 3.19
CA THR A 226 21.22 12.20 4.04
C THR A 226 21.24 11.10 5.10
N GLN A 227 20.07 10.62 5.50
CA GLN A 227 19.90 9.58 6.53
C GLN A 227 19.57 8.20 5.93
N ALA A 228 19.58 8.08 4.61
CA ALA A 228 19.27 6.81 3.96
C ALA A 228 20.35 5.76 4.23
N SER A 229 19.91 4.51 4.42
CA SER A 229 20.82 3.37 4.54
C SER A 229 21.66 3.21 3.27
N LEU A 230 22.96 3.02 3.42
CA LEU A 230 23.89 2.79 2.30
C LEU A 230 23.60 1.47 1.57
N THR A 231 23.15 0.47 2.33
CA THR A 231 22.73 -0.84 1.80
C THR A 231 21.27 -1.11 2.19
N PRO A 232 20.49 -1.83 1.35
CA PRO A 232 19.11 -2.15 1.66
C PRO A 232 18.99 -2.87 3.02
N PRO A 233 18.21 -2.35 3.98
CA PRO A 233 18.13 -2.90 5.33
C PRO A 233 17.20 -4.13 5.41
N LEU A 234 17.45 -5.17 4.61
CA LEU A 234 16.60 -6.37 4.50
C LEU A 234 16.41 -7.09 5.84
N ARG A 235 17.47 -7.21 6.65
CA ARG A 235 17.36 -7.85 7.97
C ARG A 235 16.45 -7.06 8.90
N ARG A 236 16.50 -5.72 8.84
CA ARG A 236 15.63 -4.83 9.59
C ARG A 236 14.17 -4.98 9.15
N GLU A 237 13.92 -5.04 7.86
CA GLU A 237 12.60 -5.33 7.28
C GLU A 237 12.04 -6.65 7.83
N HIS A 238 12.84 -7.73 7.80
CA HIS A 238 12.43 -9.02 8.33
C HIS A 238 12.08 -8.96 9.83
N ARG A 239 12.85 -8.21 10.65
CA ARG A 239 12.57 -8.05 12.08
C ARG A 239 11.28 -7.30 12.32
N LEU A 240 11.02 -6.27 11.54
CA LEU A 240 9.76 -5.53 11.60
C LEU A 240 8.55 -6.43 11.26
N TYR A 241 8.65 -7.30 10.25
CA TYR A 241 7.60 -8.27 9.96
C TYR A 241 7.37 -9.28 11.09
N GLN A 242 8.44 -9.72 11.78
CA GLN A 242 8.29 -10.61 12.94
C GLN A 242 7.62 -9.89 14.11
N ALA A 243 8.00 -8.65 14.38
CA ALA A 243 7.37 -7.81 15.40
C ALA A 243 5.90 -7.49 15.07
N ASP A 244 5.61 -7.16 13.82
CA ASP A 244 4.24 -6.96 13.30
C ASP A 244 3.36 -8.20 13.55
N PHE A 245 3.91 -9.40 13.37
CA PHE A 245 3.21 -10.64 13.67
C PHE A 245 2.83 -10.74 15.16
N LEU A 246 3.74 -10.35 16.06
CA LEU A 246 3.47 -10.32 17.51
C LEU A 246 2.37 -9.31 17.87
N LEU A 247 2.40 -8.11 17.26
CA LEU A 247 1.35 -7.11 17.47
C LEU A 247 -0.03 -7.64 17.05
N ARG A 248 -0.12 -8.19 15.82
CA ARG A 248 -1.40 -8.55 15.22
C ARG A 248 -2.04 -9.82 15.79
N PHE A 249 -1.24 -10.83 16.11
CA PHE A 249 -1.75 -12.15 16.47
C PHE A 249 -1.62 -12.48 17.95
N TYR A 250 -0.68 -11.82 18.65
CA TYR A 250 -0.43 -12.08 20.06
C TYR A 250 -0.77 -10.89 20.97
N GLY A 251 -1.18 -9.75 20.40
CA GLY A 251 -1.61 -8.59 21.16
C GLY A 251 -0.50 -7.84 21.87
N PHE A 252 0.77 -8.03 21.48
CA PHE A 252 1.89 -7.24 22.02
C PHE A 252 1.72 -5.76 21.65
N GLN A 253 2.22 -4.90 22.52
CA GLN A 253 2.33 -3.46 22.26
C GLN A 253 3.77 -3.13 21.84
N ALA A 254 3.95 -2.06 21.05
CA ALA A 254 5.25 -1.64 20.55
C ALA A 254 6.25 -1.40 21.72
N LYS A 255 5.78 -0.80 22.83
CA LYS A 255 6.56 -0.54 24.03
C LYS A 255 7.03 -1.79 24.79
N GLU A 256 6.41 -2.96 24.57
CA GLU A 256 6.83 -4.23 25.17
C GLU A 256 7.96 -4.87 24.36
N LEU A 257 8.04 -4.56 23.07
CA LEU A 257 9.04 -5.09 22.14
C LEU A 257 10.32 -4.23 22.12
N LEU A 258 10.15 -2.90 22.17
CA LEU A 258 11.21 -1.90 22.07
C LEU A 258 10.96 -0.74 23.05
N THR A 259 12.02 0.00 23.34
CA THR A 259 11.97 1.21 24.19
C THR A 259 12.84 2.31 23.59
N GLU A 260 12.66 3.55 24.02
CA GLU A 260 13.54 4.67 23.64
C GLU A 260 15.03 4.41 23.93
N LYS A 261 15.34 3.66 24.99
CA LYS A 261 16.72 3.27 25.33
C LYS A 261 17.25 2.12 24.47
N ARG A 262 16.36 1.30 23.88
CA ARG A 262 16.67 0.20 22.96
C ARG A 262 15.75 0.28 21.76
N PRO A 263 15.98 1.27 20.86
CA PRO A 263 15.03 1.58 19.81
C PRO A 263 15.16 0.71 18.56
N PHE A 264 16.15 -0.18 18.50
CA PHE A 264 16.38 -1.05 17.34
C PHE A 264 16.34 -2.51 17.73
N PHE A 265 15.75 -3.34 16.87
CA PHE A 265 15.79 -4.80 16.99
C PHE A 265 17.21 -5.32 16.78
N ASN A 266 17.52 -6.39 17.50
CA ASN A 266 18.74 -7.14 17.23
C ASN A 266 18.60 -7.81 15.83
N THR A 267 19.51 -7.47 14.92
CA THR A 267 19.49 -8.03 13.54
C THR A 267 19.91 -9.49 13.48
N CYS A 268 20.56 -10.01 14.53
CA CYS A 268 21.03 -11.40 14.58
C CYS A 268 19.96 -12.35 15.16
N LEU A 269 19.32 -11.98 16.27
CA LEU A 269 18.42 -12.86 17.03
C LEU A 269 17.21 -12.08 17.58
N LEU A 270 15.99 -12.41 17.12
CA LEU A 270 14.77 -11.84 17.70
C LEU A 270 14.39 -12.53 19.02
N TYR A 271 14.68 -13.82 19.15
CA TYR A 271 14.22 -14.67 20.25
C TYR A 271 15.20 -14.85 21.42
N THR A 272 16.36 -14.25 21.37
CA THR A 272 17.41 -14.43 22.39
C THR A 272 17.87 -13.12 23.03
N SER A 273 17.07 -12.07 22.97
CA SER A 273 17.29 -10.95 23.87
C SER A 273 16.82 -11.41 25.25
N PRO A 274 17.70 -11.66 26.23
CA PRO A 274 17.24 -11.97 27.57
C PRO A 274 16.42 -10.81 28.07
N SER A 275 15.25 -11.11 28.54
CA SER A 275 14.39 -10.23 29.30
C SER A 275 15.15 -9.60 30.47
#